data_65f33a611d1d08f1416369a0edf7b99d
#
_entry.id   65f33a611d1d08f1416369a0edf7b99d
#
_cell.length_a   1.000
_cell.length_b   1.000
_cell.length_c   1.000
_cell.angle_alpha   90.00
_cell.angle_beta   90.00
_cell.angle_gamma   90.00
#
_symmetry.space_group_name_H-M   'P 1'
#
loop_
_entity.id
_entity.type
_entity.pdbx_description
1 polymer ?
#
loop_
_entity_poly.entity_id
_entity_poly.type
_entity_poly.pdbx_seq_one_letter_code
_entity_poly.pdbx_strand_id
1 'polypeptide(L)'
;MFDAGWVPKMATVPRQHITQKKIAEHVQRLGELYPPIPLDSVDRTIKRRWLVARKFGHVIDYLARVELEVDRNVLELLVLLPEADETNKTFYADVWQPQEIQHGLILDRLQQDLGRTAADPHLDVSFGIKILGALAHLKPIQDIAKLMYFLTGASTERQAVIAYNKINRGMQQLGETAISETIITPIKQQEPGHFAFYQMSATAMIQDKVLKPWQLFLTRVMREKSYNLVGTNKMKLYKADMGGVMADLGLDDDLEGYAREVGRVENRLLWAHKQGMEFPPYILKALKESVELYRERLARGLTVAEEFG
;
A
#
# COMPACT_ATOMS: atom_id res chain seq x y z
N MET A 1 5.26 40.62 39.57
CA MET A 1 3.93 39.97 39.51
C MET A 1 3.66 39.71 38.03
N PHE A 2 4.11 38.58 37.50
CA PHE A 2 3.93 38.21 36.10
C PHE A 2 2.77 37.24 36.04
N ASP A 3 1.78 37.64 35.28
CA ASP A 3 0.53 36.92 35.03
C ASP A 3 0.79 35.60 34.31
N ALA A 4 0.34 34.50 34.91
CA ALA A 4 0.50 33.17 34.33
C ALA A 4 -0.40 33.05 33.13
N GLY A 5 0.21 33.06 31.93
CA GLY A 5 -0.47 32.95 30.64
C GLY A 5 -1.43 31.77 30.56
N TRP A 6 -2.70 32.09 30.34
CA TRP A 6 -3.76 31.15 30.01
C TRP A 6 -3.42 30.39 28.72
N VAL A 7 -3.04 29.12 28.84
CA VAL A 7 -2.87 28.20 27.72
C VAL A 7 -4.26 27.61 27.40
N PRO A 8 -4.87 27.90 26.25
CA PRO A 8 -6.14 27.31 25.91
C PRO A 8 -5.97 25.79 25.80
N LYS A 9 -6.70 25.03 26.63
CA LYS A 9 -6.87 23.59 26.42
C LYS A 9 -7.44 23.42 25.02
N MET A 10 -6.64 22.91 24.08
CA MET A 10 -7.18 22.47 22.80
C MET A 10 -8.29 21.48 23.10
N ALA A 11 -9.51 21.85 22.74
CA ALA A 11 -10.67 20.96 22.80
C ALA A 11 -10.33 19.75 21.92
N THR A 12 -10.12 18.59 22.53
CA THR A 12 -9.99 17.33 21.82
C THR A 12 -11.35 17.09 21.15
N VAL A 13 -11.42 17.32 19.84
CA VAL A 13 -12.59 16.90 19.05
C VAL A 13 -12.82 15.42 19.36
N PRO A 14 -13.99 15.01 19.86
CA PRO A 14 -14.26 13.62 20.16
C PRO A 14 -14.00 12.81 18.88
N ARG A 15 -13.05 11.86 18.91
CA ARG A 15 -12.80 11.00 17.76
C ARG A 15 -14.08 10.24 17.49
N GLN A 16 -14.73 10.54 16.36
CA GLN A 16 -15.98 9.94 15.97
C GLN A 16 -15.80 8.42 15.89
N HIS A 17 -16.68 7.66 16.55
CA HIS A 17 -16.66 6.20 16.53
C HIS A 17 -16.91 5.70 15.10
N ILE A 18 -16.05 4.80 14.62
CA ILE A 18 -16.19 4.17 13.31
C ILE A 18 -17.09 2.96 13.45
N THR A 19 -18.26 3.01 12.84
CA THR A 19 -19.24 1.91 12.84
C THR A 19 -19.16 1.10 11.56
N GLN A 20 -19.60 -0.17 11.60
CA GLN A 20 -19.70 -1.02 10.40
C GLN A 20 -20.56 -0.36 9.31
N LYS A 21 -21.65 0.34 9.71
CA LYS A 21 -22.48 1.11 8.77
C LYS A 21 -21.66 2.16 8.00
N LYS A 22 -20.80 2.93 8.69
CA LYS A 22 -19.94 3.92 8.03
C LYS A 22 -18.94 3.29 7.06
N ILE A 23 -18.43 2.12 7.40
CA ILE A 23 -17.52 1.38 6.50
C ILE A 23 -18.30 0.93 5.26
N ALA A 24 -19.50 0.36 5.43
CA ALA A 24 -20.34 -0.06 4.31
C ALA A 24 -20.73 1.12 3.39
N GLU A 25 -21.13 2.26 3.97
CA GLU A 25 -21.42 3.49 3.23
C GLU A 25 -20.18 4.01 2.47
N HIS A 26 -18.99 3.87 3.05
CA HIS A 26 -17.74 4.24 2.38
C HIS A 26 -17.48 3.33 1.17
N VAL A 27 -17.62 2.00 1.33
CA VAL A 27 -17.42 1.02 0.26
C VAL A 27 -18.40 1.26 -0.89
N GLN A 28 -19.68 1.44 -0.58
CA GLN A 28 -20.69 1.74 -1.59
C GLN A 28 -20.33 3.01 -2.37
N ARG A 29 -20.04 4.10 -1.65
CA ARG A 29 -19.68 5.38 -2.28
C ARG A 29 -18.41 5.27 -3.13
N LEU A 30 -17.43 4.47 -2.70
CA LEU A 30 -16.19 4.26 -3.44
C LEU A 30 -16.48 3.58 -4.80
N GLY A 31 -17.29 2.52 -4.81
CA GLY A 31 -17.68 1.83 -6.03
C GLY A 31 -18.51 2.71 -6.98
N GLU A 32 -19.41 3.54 -6.43
CA GLU A 32 -20.25 4.45 -7.23
C GLU A 32 -19.47 5.62 -7.84
N LEU A 33 -18.57 6.25 -7.09
CA LEU A 33 -17.83 7.44 -7.53
C LEU A 33 -16.60 7.12 -8.38
N TYR A 34 -16.01 5.96 -8.17
CA TYR A 34 -14.76 5.56 -8.78
C TYR A 34 -14.88 4.14 -9.38
N PRO A 35 -15.64 3.94 -10.46
CA PRO A 35 -15.68 2.64 -11.12
C PRO A 35 -14.30 2.26 -11.66
N PRO A 36 -14.04 0.96 -11.96
CA PRO A 36 -12.80 0.54 -12.60
C PRO A 36 -12.55 1.33 -13.88
N ILE A 37 -11.31 1.79 -14.08
CA ILE A 37 -10.93 2.62 -15.23
C ILE A 37 -10.85 1.71 -16.48
N PRO A 38 -11.69 1.90 -17.52
CA PRO A 38 -11.60 1.06 -18.70
C PRO A 38 -10.27 1.27 -19.43
N LEU A 39 -9.59 0.18 -19.78
CA LEU A 39 -8.29 0.21 -20.47
C LEU A 39 -8.32 1.04 -21.75
N ASP A 40 -9.45 1.02 -22.48
CA ASP A 40 -9.62 1.74 -23.75
C ASP A 40 -9.95 3.23 -23.56
N SER A 41 -10.22 3.68 -22.33
CA SER A 41 -10.55 5.08 -22.03
C SER A 41 -9.33 5.96 -21.78
N VAL A 42 -8.13 5.37 -21.67
CA VAL A 42 -6.91 6.10 -21.34
C VAL A 42 -6.12 6.49 -22.60
N ASP A 43 -5.59 7.70 -22.59
CA ASP A 43 -4.66 8.16 -23.63
C ASP A 43 -3.20 7.90 -23.20
N ARG A 44 -2.57 6.92 -23.84
CA ARG A 44 -1.18 6.52 -23.58
C ARG A 44 -0.16 7.23 -24.48
N THR A 45 -0.54 8.34 -25.09
CA THR A 45 0.38 9.14 -25.92
C THR A 45 1.55 9.65 -25.08
N ILE A 46 2.77 9.33 -25.51
CA ILE A 46 4.02 9.69 -24.83
C ILE A 46 4.77 10.68 -25.71
N LYS A 47 4.95 11.91 -25.22
CA LYS A 47 5.67 12.97 -25.95
C LYS A 47 7.19 12.81 -25.85
N ARG A 48 7.69 12.41 -24.69
CA ARG A 48 9.13 12.32 -24.36
C ARG A 48 9.51 10.92 -23.90
N ARG A 49 9.25 9.92 -24.76
CA ARG A 49 9.40 8.50 -24.45
C ARG A 49 10.71 8.18 -23.71
N TRP A 50 11.83 8.63 -24.21
CA TRP A 50 13.13 8.35 -23.61
C TRP A 50 13.26 8.92 -22.17
N LEU A 51 12.76 10.16 -21.93
CA LEU A 51 12.80 10.76 -20.59
C LEU A 51 11.87 10.05 -19.61
N VAL A 52 10.66 9.66 -20.06
CA VAL A 52 9.72 8.90 -19.24
C VAL A 52 10.30 7.53 -18.91
N ALA A 53 10.81 6.80 -19.91
CA ALA A 53 11.43 5.49 -19.71
C ALA A 53 12.62 5.56 -18.73
N ARG A 54 13.48 6.55 -18.88
CA ARG A 54 14.66 6.75 -18.03
C ARG A 54 14.27 7.09 -16.59
N LYS A 55 13.28 7.96 -16.39
CA LYS A 55 12.94 8.52 -15.06
C LYS A 55 11.91 7.69 -14.31
N PHE A 56 10.97 7.09 -15.01
CA PHE A 56 9.82 6.41 -14.42
C PHE A 56 9.60 4.99 -14.93
N GLY A 57 10.40 4.52 -15.90
CA GLY A 57 10.19 3.19 -16.48
C GLY A 57 10.26 2.08 -15.43
N HIS A 58 11.25 2.12 -14.54
CA HIS A 58 11.38 1.16 -13.44
C HIS A 58 10.20 1.27 -12.45
N VAL A 59 9.77 2.50 -12.13
CA VAL A 59 8.64 2.71 -11.20
C VAL A 59 7.34 2.17 -11.79
N ILE A 60 7.08 2.44 -13.09
CA ILE A 60 5.88 1.96 -13.78
C ILE A 60 5.87 0.43 -13.86
N ASP A 61 7.00 -0.18 -14.20
CA ASP A 61 7.19 -1.64 -14.22
C ASP A 61 6.91 -2.27 -12.84
N TYR A 62 7.50 -1.72 -11.79
CA TYR A 62 7.27 -2.17 -10.42
C TYR A 62 5.81 -2.10 -10.02
N LEU A 63 5.15 -0.97 -10.29
CA LEU A 63 3.74 -0.78 -9.96
C LEU A 63 2.85 -1.70 -10.79
N ALA A 64 3.08 -1.82 -12.10
CA ALA A 64 2.33 -2.74 -12.96
C ALA A 64 2.36 -4.17 -12.41
N ARG A 65 3.54 -4.65 -11.99
CA ARG A 65 3.70 -5.96 -11.38
C ARG A 65 2.92 -6.08 -10.07
N VAL A 66 3.04 -5.09 -9.19
CA VAL A 66 2.39 -5.11 -7.86
C VAL A 66 0.87 -5.08 -7.97
N GLU A 67 0.32 -4.25 -8.85
CA GLU A 67 -1.13 -4.16 -9.08
C GLU A 67 -1.68 -5.47 -9.67
N LEU A 68 -0.95 -6.11 -10.58
CA LEU A 68 -1.34 -7.41 -11.15
C LEU A 68 -1.21 -8.59 -10.17
N GLU A 69 -0.56 -8.40 -9.00
CA GLU A 69 -0.55 -9.40 -7.92
C GLU A 69 -1.88 -9.46 -7.13
N VAL A 70 -2.86 -8.62 -7.46
CA VAL A 70 -4.15 -8.53 -6.76
C VAL A 70 -4.89 -9.88 -6.69
N ASP A 71 -4.86 -10.69 -7.74
CA ASP A 71 -5.52 -12.00 -7.74
C ASP A 71 -4.94 -12.93 -6.67
N ARG A 72 -3.61 -12.92 -6.48
CA ARG A 72 -2.97 -13.62 -5.36
C ARG A 72 -3.45 -13.07 -4.03
N ASN A 73 -3.52 -11.75 -3.88
CA ASN A 73 -3.95 -11.11 -2.65
C ASN A 73 -5.40 -11.48 -2.28
N VAL A 74 -6.28 -11.61 -3.28
CA VAL A 74 -7.66 -12.10 -3.07
C VAL A 74 -7.67 -13.57 -2.65
N LEU A 75 -6.84 -14.43 -3.26
CA LEU A 75 -6.69 -15.82 -2.83
C LEU A 75 -6.17 -15.93 -1.39
N GLU A 76 -5.20 -15.10 -1.00
CA GLU A 76 -4.72 -15.02 0.38
C GLU A 76 -5.83 -14.60 1.36
N LEU A 77 -6.69 -13.65 0.95
CA LEU A 77 -7.85 -13.23 1.72
C LEU A 77 -8.86 -14.35 1.93
N LEU A 78 -9.23 -15.08 0.88
CA LEU A 78 -10.15 -16.20 0.98
C LEU A 78 -9.64 -17.28 1.94
N VAL A 79 -8.33 -17.46 2.00
CA VAL A 79 -7.67 -18.40 2.93
C VAL A 79 -7.65 -17.86 4.36
N LEU A 80 -7.37 -16.58 4.56
CA LEU A 80 -7.19 -15.96 5.88
C LEU A 80 -8.50 -15.52 6.53
N LEU A 81 -9.52 -15.21 5.74
CA LEU A 81 -10.81 -14.69 6.20
C LEU A 81 -11.97 -15.51 5.63
N PRO A 82 -12.08 -16.81 5.98
CA PRO A 82 -13.11 -17.70 5.42
C PRO A 82 -14.55 -17.25 5.76
N GLU A 83 -14.73 -16.44 6.81
CA GLU A 83 -16.01 -15.88 7.24
C GLU A 83 -16.04 -14.35 7.10
N ALA A 84 -15.57 -13.83 5.96
CA ALA A 84 -15.64 -12.38 5.69
C ALA A 84 -17.11 -11.93 5.69
N ASP A 85 -17.38 -10.80 6.37
CA ASP A 85 -18.69 -10.14 6.33
C ASP A 85 -18.98 -9.53 4.95
N GLU A 86 -20.24 -9.22 4.66
CA GLU A 86 -20.67 -8.71 3.35
C GLU A 86 -19.93 -7.41 2.95
N THR A 87 -19.66 -6.50 3.88
CA THR A 87 -18.91 -5.27 3.59
C THR A 87 -17.51 -5.57 3.07
N ASN A 88 -16.82 -6.53 3.71
CA ASN A 88 -15.49 -6.95 3.23
C ASN A 88 -15.58 -7.65 1.87
N LYS A 89 -16.57 -8.53 1.66
CA LYS A 89 -16.77 -9.20 0.36
C LYS A 89 -17.00 -8.16 -0.75
N THR A 90 -17.93 -7.24 -0.54
CA THR A 90 -18.22 -6.16 -1.48
C THR A 90 -16.98 -5.31 -1.78
N PHE A 91 -16.22 -4.93 -0.74
CA PHE A 91 -14.98 -4.16 -0.95
C PHE A 91 -14.01 -4.92 -1.83
N TYR A 92 -13.70 -6.17 -1.49
CA TYR A 92 -12.66 -6.92 -2.22
C TYR A 92 -13.09 -7.37 -3.61
N ALA A 93 -14.32 -7.89 -3.76
CA ALA A 93 -14.76 -8.48 -5.01
C ALA A 93 -15.35 -7.48 -6.01
N ASP A 94 -16.08 -6.46 -5.50
CA ASP A 94 -16.87 -5.58 -6.35
C ASP A 94 -16.22 -4.20 -6.54
N VAL A 95 -15.27 -3.81 -5.67
CA VAL A 95 -14.64 -2.48 -5.71
C VAL A 95 -13.14 -2.59 -5.93
N TRP A 96 -12.40 -3.12 -4.95
CA TRP A 96 -10.94 -3.08 -4.92
C TRP A 96 -10.31 -3.93 -6.03
N GLN A 97 -10.62 -5.23 -6.11
CA GLN A 97 -10.02 -6.12 -7.11
C GLN A 97 -10.25 -5.65 -8.55
N PRO A 98 -11.49 -5.27 -8.98
CA PRO A 98 -11.70 -4.76 -10.32
C PRO A 98 -10.92 -3.47 -10.63
N GLN A 99 -10.75 -2.58 -9.65
CA GLN A 99 -9.96 -1.35 -9.82
C GLN A 99 -8.48 -1.67 -9.98
N GLU A 100 -7.88 -2.48 -9.09
CA GLU A 100 -6.47 -2.86 -9.12
C GLU A 100 -6.09 -3.62 -10.41
N ILE A 101 -6.95 -4.54 -10.87
CA ILE A 101 -6.74 -5.21 -12.16
C ILE A 101 -6.61 -4.18 -13.30
N GLN A 102 -7.48 -3.17 -13.33
CA GLN A 102 -7.41 -2.14 -14.37
C GLN A 102 -6.16 -1.25 -14.20
N HIS A 103 -5.77 -0.90 -12.95
CA HIS A 103 -4.51 -0.20 -12.71
C HIS A 103 -3.33 -0.98 -13.29
N GLY A 104 -3.23 -2.26 -12.94
CA GLY A 104 -2.16 -3.13 -13.42
C GLY A 104 -2.13 -3.24 -14.94
N LEU A 105 -3.26 -3.51 -15.58
CA LEU A 105 -3.36 -3.61 -17.04
C LEU A 105 -2.98 -2.30 -17.76
N ILE A 106 -3.42 -1.16 -17.25
CA ILE A 106 -3.11 0.16 -17.81
C ILE A 106 -1.61 0.45 -17.70
N LEU A 107 -1.03 0.20 -16.53
CA LEU A 107 0.41 0.42 -16.28
C LEU A 107 1.26 -0.57 -17.09
N ASP A 108 0.83 -1.82 -17.22
CA ASP A 108 1.52 -2.82 -18.04
C ASP A 108 1.52 -2.43 -19.53
N ARG A 109 0.42 -1.92 -20.05
CA ARG A 109 0.38 -1.37 -21.41
C ARG A 109 1.28 -0.14 -21.56
N LEU A 110 1.28 0.75 -20.58
CA LEU A 110 2.13 1.94 -20.60
C LEU A 110 3.63 1.57 -20.61
N GLN A 111 4.06 0.59 -19.81
CA GLN A 111 5.45 0.14 -19.83
C GLN A 111 5.86 -0.51 -21.16
N GLN A 112 4.95 -1.29 -21.77
CA GLN A 112 5.19 -1.85 -23.11
C GLN A 112 5.34 -0.74 -24.16
N ASP A 113 4.52 0.32 -24.09
CA ASP A 113 4.67 1.50 -24.95
C ASP A 113 6.01 2.23 -24.72
N LEU A 114 6.60 2.11 -23.52
CA LEU A 114 7.96 2.58 -23.22
C LEU A 114 9.07 1.65 -23.76
N GLY A 115 8.72 0.47 -24.25
CA GLY A 115 9.66 -0.50 -24.83
C GLY A 115 10.17 -1.52 -23.80
N ARG A 116 9.49 -1.68 -22.68
CA ARG A 116 9.79 -2.70 -21.68
C ARG A 116 8.99 -3.97 -21.95
N THR A 117 9.40 -5.08 -21.35
CA THR A 117 8.64 -6.34 -21.35
C THR A 117 7.34 -6.21 -20.57
N ALA A 118 6.38 -7.09 -20.81
CA ALA A 118 5.17 -7.19 -20.00
C ALA A 118 5.53 -7.51 -18.54
N ALA A 119 4.70 -7.02 -17.61
CA ALA A 119 4.85 -7.30 -16.19
C ALA A 119 4.74 -8.80 -15.89
N ASP A 120 5.57 -9.28 -14.96
CA ASP A 120 5.55 -10.67 -14.48
C ASP A 120 5.13 -10.70 -13.00
N PRO A 121 3.80 -10.76 -12.71
CA PRO A 121 3.29 -10.74 -11.34
C PRO A 121 3.60 -12.05 -10.62
N HIS A 122 4.01 -11.95 -9.35
CA HIS A 122 4.24 -13.11 -8.49
C HIS A 122 2.90 -13.61 -7.91
N LEU A 123 2.39 -14.71 -8.43
CA LEU A 123 1.06 -15.23 -8.08
C LEU A 123 1.06 -16.36 -7.03
N ASP A 124 2.21 -16.80 -6.55
CA ASP A 124 2.31 -17.89 -5.57
C ASP A 124 1.91 -17.44 -4.17
N VAL A 125 0.93 -18.13 -3.59
CA VAL A 125 0.56 -17.97 -2.17
C VAL A 125 1.60 -18.65 -1.28
N SER A 126 2.20 -17.89 -0.37
CA SER A 126 3.27 -18.41 0.49
C SER A 126 2.78 -19.54 1.42
N PHE A 127 3.70 -20.48 1.72
CA PHE A 127 3.40 -21.59 2.64
C PHE A 127 2.97 -21.09 4.03
N GLY A 128 3.55 -19.99 4.52
CA GLY A 128 3.17 -19.37 5.79
C GLY A 128 1.71 -18.89 5.80
N ILE A 129 1.22 -18.32 4.71
CA ILE A 129 -0.19 -17.93 4.54
C ILE A 129 -1.10 -19.16 4.56
N LYS A 130 -0.72 -20.26 3.89
CA LYS A 130 -1.49 -21.50 3.89
C LYS A 130 -1.62 -22.09 5.30
N ILE A 131 -0.54 -22.08 6.12
CA ILE A 131 -0.59 -22.51 7.52
C ILE A 131 -1.47 -21.58 8.36
N LEU A 132 -1.28 -20.25 8.23
CA LEU A 132 -2.08 -19.28 8.98
C LEU A 132 -3.56 -19.41 8.62
N GLY A 133 -3.88 -19.65 7.35
CA GLY A 133 -5.23 -19.92 6.87
C GLY A 133 -5.86 -21.15 7.50
N ALA A 134 -5.12 -22.26 7.61
CA ALA A 134 -5.61 -23.44 8.29
C ALA A 134 -5.96 -23.19 9.76
N LEU A 135 -5.28 -22.24 10.42
CA LEU A 135 -5.57 -21.82 11.78
C LEU A 135 -6.65 -20.72 11.88
N ALA A 136 -6.95 -20.03 10.78
CA ALA A 136 -7.90 -18.92 10.74
C ALA A 136 -9.37 -19.33 10.94
N HIS A 137 -9.67 -20.62 10.89
CA HIS A 137 -10.97 -21.16 11.30
C HIS A 137 -11.22 -21.04 12.82
N LEU A 138 -10.16 -20.82 13.62
CA LEU A 138 -10.29 -20.52 15.04
C LEU A 138 -10.53 -19.02 15.22
N LYS A 139 -11.72 -18.63 15.70
CA LYS A 139 -12.12 -17.22 15.83
C LYS A 139 -11.06 -16.29 16.43
N PRO A 140 -10.33 -16.66 17.52
CA PRO A 140 -9.28 -15.78 18.06
C PRO A 140 -8.10 -15.54 17.10
N ILE A 141 -7.75 -16.51 16.26
CA ILE A 141 -6.69 -16.39 15.25
C ILE A 141 -7.19 -15.60 14.05
N GLN A 142 -8.45 -15.82 13.65
CA GLN A 142 -9.09 -15.05 12.57
C GLN A 142 -9.10 -13.55 12.88
N ASP A 143 -9.43 -13.14 14.12
CA ASP A 143 -9.43 -11.73 14.51
C ASP A 143 -8.03 -11.11 14.42
N ILE A 144 -6.98 -11.86 14.80
CA ILE A 144 -5.59 -11.44 14.63
C ILE A 144 -5.25 -11.29 13.14
N ALA A 145 -5.56 -12.32 12.33
CA ALA A 145 -5.31 -12.31 10.89
C ALA A 145 -6.02 -11.12 10.21
N LYS A 146 -7.29 -10.88 10.57
CA LYS A 146 -8.09 -9.76 10.06
C LYS A 146 -7.45 -8.40 10.38
N LEU A 147 -7.04 -8.18 11.64
CA LEU A 147 -6.36 -6.94 12.01
C LEU A 147 -5.02 -6.79 11.30
N MET A 148 -4.21 -7.85 11.22
CA MET A 148 -2.93 -7.82 10.49
C MET A 148 -3.14 -7.48 9.03
N TYR A 149 -4.16 -8.04 8.40
CA TYR A 149 -4.49 -7.77 7.01
C TYR A 149 -4.88 -6.31 6.80
N PHE A 150 -5.75 -5.76 7.62
CA PHE A 150 -6.13 -4.33 7.53
C PHE A 150 -4.95 -3.38 7.77
N LEU A 151 -4.04 -3.71 8.67
CA LEU A 151 -2.84 -2.91 8.90
C LEU A 151 -1.86 -3.01 7.73
N THR A 152 -1.75 -4.19 7.11
CA THR A 152 -0.95 -4.37 5.89
C THR A 152 -1.52 -3.55 4.75
N GLY A 153 -2.82 -3.69 4.46
CA GLY A 153 -3.48 -2.90 3.43
C GLY A 153 -3.35 -1.38 3.67
N ALA A 154 -3.57 -0.91 4.90
CA ALA A 154 -3.36 0.51 5.22
C ALA A 154 -1.92 0.98 4.95
N SER A 155 -0.92 0.13 5.19
CA SER A 155 0.49 0.45 4.88
C SER A 155 0.74 0.45 3.37
N THR A 156 0.22 -0.54 2.65
CA THR A 156 0.35 -0.72 1.20
C THR A 156 -0.28 0.44 0.44
N GLU A 157 -1.56 0.71 0.69
CA GLU A 157 -2.29 1.80 0.01
C GLU A 157 -1.68 3.17 0.33
N ARG A 158 -1.14 3.35 1.54
CA ARG A 158 -0.43 4.60 1.85
C ARG A 158 0.83 4.77 1.01
N GLN A 159 1.56 3.69 0.74
CA GLN A 159 2.72 3.70 -0.17
C GLN A 159 2.28 4.02 -1.59
N ALA A 160 1.19 3.42 -2.09
CA ALA A 160 0.60 3.69 -3.40
C ALA A 160 0.18 5.17 -3.54
N VAL A 161 -0.58 5.72 -2.59
CA VAL A 161 -0.96 7.15 -2.56
C VAL A 161 0.27 8.06 -2.69
N ILE A 162 1.36 7.77 -1.98
CA ILE A 162 2.58 8.58 -2.03
C ILE A 162 3.26 8.44 -3.38
N ALA A 163 3.42 7.21 -3.90
CA ALA A 163 4.04 6.93 -5.18
C ALA A 163 3.30 7.61 -6.33
N TYR A 164 1.98 7.41 -6.45
CA TYR A 164 1.19 8.03 -7.51
C TYR A 164 1.18 9.56 -7.46
N ASN A 165 1.22 10.16 -6.26
CA ASN A 165 1.38 11.62 -6.14
C ASN A 165 2.74 12.10 -6.68
N LYS A 166 3.82 11.36 -6.44
CA LYS A 166 5.16 11.69 -6.95
C LYS A 166 5.24 11.51 -8.46
N ILE A 167 4.73 10.39 -8.99
CA ILE A 167 4.69 10.10 -10.42
C ILE A 167 3.87 11.18 -11.15
N ASN A 168 2.66 11.48 -10.66
CA ASN A 168 1.80 12.48 -11.28
C ASN A 168 2.49 13.84 -11.40
N ARG A 169 3.11 14.31 -10.32
CA ARG A 169 3.90 15.55 -10.34
C ARG A 169 5.04 15.46 -11.35
N GLY A 170 5.73 14.34 -11.40
CA GLY A 170 6.82 14.14 -12.36
C GLY A 170 6.35 14.12 -13.81
N MET A 171 5.24 13.47 -14.13
CA MET A 171 4.64 13.47 -15.47
C MET A 171 4.22 14.87 -15.89
N GLN A 172 3.60 15.65 -14.98
CA GLN A 172 3.27 17.06 -15.23
C GLN A 172 4.50 17.90 -15.51
N GLN A 173 5.58 17.75 -14.75
CA GLN A 173 6.85 18.45 -14.96
C GLN A 173 7.50 18.10 -16.30
N LEU A 174 7.33 16.87 -16.79
CA LEU A 174 7.77 16.46 -18.11
C LEU A 174 6.83 16.90 -19.23
N GLY A 175 5.66 17.48 -18.93
CA GLY A 175 4.64 17.84 -19.91
C GLY A 175 3.92 16.65 -20.54
N GLU A 176 3.95 15.50 -19.88
CA GLU A 176 3.24 14.26 -20.26
C GLU A 176 1.79 14.33 -19.80
N THR A 177 1.02 15.24 -20.38
CA THR A 177 -0.36 15.54 -19.98
C THR A 177 -1.30 14.37 -20.18
N ALA A 178 -1.20 13.65 -21.30
CA ALA A 178 -2.04 12.48 -21.57
C ALA A 178 -1.88 11.44 -20.43
N ILE A 179 -0.66 11.02 -20.11
CA ILE A 179 -0.37 10.06 -19.03
C ILE A 179 -0.85 10.61 -17.68
N SER A 180 -0.50 11.87 -17.37
CA SER A 180 -0.86 12.48 -16.09
C SER A 180 -2.37 12.58 -15.87
N GLU A 181 -3.12 13.01 -16.89
CA GLU A 181 -4.55 13.30 -16.76
C GLU A 181 -5.43 12.06 -16.93
N THR A 182 -5.08 11.15 -17.84
CA THR A 182 -5.93 10.02 -18.18
C THR A 182 -5.54 8.71 -17.50
N ILE A 183 -4.30 8.59 -17.01
CA ILE A 183 -3.80 7.39 -16.32
C ILE A 183 -3.56 7.68 -14.85
N ILE A 184 -2.55 8.50 -14.52
CA ILE A 184 -2.07 8.61 -13.15
C ILE A 184 -3.06 9.35 -12.24
N THR A 185 -3.75 10.38 -12.75
CA THR A 185 -4.73 11.12 -11.94
C THR A 185 -5.96 10.26 -11.58
N PRO A 186 -6.59 9.51 -12.49
CA PRO A 186 -7.68 8.60 -12.13
C PRO A 186 -7.27 7.53 -11.11
N ILE A 187 -6.14 6.84 -11.30
CA ILE A 187 -5.61 5.86 -10.34
C ILE A 187 -5.41 6.53 -8.98
N LYS A 188 -4.68 7.64 -8.96
CA LYS A 188 -4.43 8.42 -7.73
C LYS A 188 -5.70 8.84 -6.98
N GLN A 189 -6.83 9.00 -7.65
CA GLN A 189 -8.11 9.34 -7.02
C GLN A 189 -8.78 8.15 -6.34
N GLN A 190 -8.50 6.92 -6.75
CA GLN A 190 -9.05 5.69 -6.16
C GLN A 190 -8.29 5.27 -4.91
N GLU A 191 -6.96 5.36 -4.90
CA GLU A 191 -6.08 4.92 -3.82
C GLU A 191 -6.43 5.45 -2.40
N PRO A 192 -6.78 6.75 -2.21
CA PRO A 192 -7.21 7.23 -0.89
C PRO A 192 -8.46 6.55 -0.36
N GLY A 193 -9.33 6.06 -1.25
CA GLY A 193 -10.53 5.30 -0.90
C GLY A 193 -10.17 3.92 -0.34
N HIS A 194 -9.25 3.21 -0.99
CA HIS A 194 -8.71 1.93 -0.51
C HIS A 194 -8.04 2.10 0.85
N PHE A 195 -7.14 3.07 0.96
CA PHE A 195 -6.50 3.40 2.24
C PHE A 195 -7.50 3.70 3.36
N ALA A 196 -8.56 4.46 3.06
CA ALA A 196 -9.58 4.81 4.04
C ALA A 196 -10.35 3.56 4.53
N PHE A 197 -10.70 2.63 3.63
CA PHE A 197 -11.33 1.36 4.02
C PHE A 197 -10.49 0.59 5.03
N TYR A 198 -9.22 0.36 4.73
CA TYR A 198 -8.30 -0.37 5.62
C TYR A 198 -8.11 0.34 6.97
N GLN A 199 -7.93 1.66 6.93
CA GLN A 199 -7.78 2.47 8.14
C GLN A 199 -9.05 2.44 9.00
N MET A 200 -10.23 2.56 8.41
CA MET A 200 -11.51 2.52 9.11
C MET A 200 -11.74 1.16 9.74
N SER A 201 -11.53 0.08 8.98
CA SER A 201 -11.72 -1.30 9.42
C SER A 201 -10.79 -1.67 10.59
N ALA A 202 -9.50 -1.37 10.49
CA ALA A 202 -8.56 -1.56 11.59
C ALA A 202 -8.94 -0.73 12.83
N THR A 203 -9.37 0.52 12.61
CA THR A 203 -9.77 1.43 13.71
C THR A 203 -11.02 0.90 14.43
N ALA A 204 -12.04 0.45 13.69
CA ALA A 204 -13.25 -0.15 14.27
C ALA A 204 -12.93 -1.35 15.15
N MET A 205 -12.10 -2.29 14.68
CA MET A 205 -11.68 -3.46 15.47
C MET A 205 -11.03 -3.08 16.81
N ILE A 206 -10.22 -2.02 16.84
CA ILE A 206 -9.58 -1.55 18.07
C ILE A 206 -10.58 -0.80 18.97
N GLN A 207 -11.45 0.04 18.41
CA GLN A 207 -12.47 0.79 19.15
C GLN A 207 -13.51 -0.12 19.79
N ASP A 208 -13.94 -1.15 19.07
CA ASP A 208 -14.93 -2.13 19.52
C ASP A 208 -14.33 -3.20 20.43
N LYS A 209 -13.02 -3.14 20.71
CA LYS A 209 -12.28 -4.09 21.56
C LYS A 209 -12.47 -5.54 21.10
N VAL A 210 -12.52 -5.77 19.79
CA VAL A 210 -12.66 -7.11 19.20
C VAL A 210 -11.53 -8.03 19.68
N LEU A 211 -10.30 -7.49 19.78
CA LEU A 211 -9.13 -8.25 20.21
C LEU A 211 -8.88 -8.10 21.72
N LYS A 212 -8.61 -9.24 22.36
CA LYS A 212 -8.16 -9.31 23.75
C LYS A 212 -6.71 -8.81 23.89
N PRO A 213 -6.24 -8.43 25.08
CA PRO A 213 -4.86 -7.93 25.28
C PRO A 213 -3.77 -8.88 24.74
N TRP A 214 -3.91 -10.20 24.91
CA TRP A 214 -2.95 -11.19 24.41
C TRP A 214 -2.92 -11.26 22.87
N GLN A 215 -4.09 -11.08 22.21
CA GLN A 215 -4.18 -11.03 20.75
C GLN A 215 -3.48 -9.79 20.21
N LEU A 216 -3.68 -8.63 20.84
CA LEU A 216 -2.96 -7.39 20.49
C LEU A 216 -1.44 -7.53 20.70
N PHE A 217 -1.02 -8.19 21.79
CA PHE A 217 0.40 -8.50 22.01
C PHE A 217 0.95 -9.38 20.87
N LEU A 218 0.24 -10.47 20.54
CA LEU A 218 0.65 -11.37 19.47
C LEU A 218 0.66 -10.65 18.10
N THR A 219 -0.34 -9.82 17.82
CA THR A 219 -0.37 -9.00 16.59
C THR A 219 0.88 -8.11 16.49
N ARG A 220 1.30 -7.45 17.58
CA ARG A 220 2.53 -6.63 17.58
C ARG A 220 3.77 -7.46 17.26
N VAL A 221 3.93 -8.61 17.92
CA VAL A 221 5.06 -9.53 17.67
C VAL A 221 5.06 -10.03 16.22
N MET A 222 3.91 -10.40 15.69
CA MET A 222 3.78 -10.87 14.31
C MET A 222 4.09 -9.73 13.32
N ARG A 223 3.59 -8.51 13.54
CA ARG A 223 3.89 -7.36 12.69
C ARG A 223 5.38 -7.07 12.65
N GLU A 224 6.04 -7.03 13.79
CA GLU A 224 7.49 -6.78 13.85
C GLU A 224 8.31 -7.81 13.05
N LYS A 225 7.88 -9.08 13.07
CA LYS A 225 8.60 -10.19 12.39
C LYS A 225 8.21 -10.38 10.93
N SER A 226 6.98 -10.02 10.56
CA SER A 226 6.43 -10.32 9.22
C SER A 226 6.30 -9.09 8.31
N TYR A 227 6.58 -7.89 8.81
CA TYR A 227 6.43 -6.67 8.02
C TYR A 227 7.30 -6.71 6.77
N ASN A 228 6.68 -6.36 5.65
CA ASN A 228 7.34 -6.17 4.37
C ASN A 228 6.77 -4.93 3.69
N LEU A 229 7.57 -4.31 2.85
CA LEU A 229 7.10 -3.27 1.93
C LEU A 229 6.25 -3.92 0.82
N VAL A 230 5.34 -3.15 0.24
CA VAL A 230 4.47 -3.60 -0.84
C VAL A 230 5.29 -4.21 -1.99
N GLY A 231 4.83 -5.32 -2.54
CA GLY A 231 5.45 -5.98 -3.70
C GLY A 231 6.81 -6.63 -3.46
N THR A 232 7.38 -6.60 -2.23
CA THR A 232 8.71 -7.17 -1.99
C THR A 232 8.71 -8.69 -1.80
N ASN A 233 7.56 -9.27 -1.43
CA ASN A 233 7.35 -10.72 -1.29
C ASN A 233 8.44 -11.46 -0.48
N LYS A 234 9.14 -10.75 0.43
CA LYS A 234 10.33 -11.21 1.20
C LYS A 234 11.55 -11.57 0.35
N MET A 235 11.52 -11.33 -0.94
CA MET A 235 12.61 -11.65 -1.88
C MET A 235 13.61 -10.50 -1.93
N LYS A 236 14.92 -10.83 -1.87
CA LYS A 236 15.99 -9.81 -1.93
C LYS A 236 15.93 -9.00 -3.22
N LEU A 237 15.60 -9.66 -4.34
CA LEU A 237 15.45 -9.03 -5.64
C LEU A 237 14.40 -7.91 -5.57
N TYR A 238 13.18 -8.24 -5.17
CA TYR A 238 12.09 -7.27 -5.09
C TYR A 238 12.29 -6.21 -4.00
N LYS A 239 13.04 -6.51 -2.94
CA LYS A 239 13.47 -5.48 -1.97
C LYS A 239 14.42 -4.48 -2.61
N ALA A 240 15.39 -4.95 -3.42
CA ALA A 240 16.26 -4.07 -4.17
C ALA A 240 15.49 -3.22 -5.19
N ASP A 241 14.51 -3.80 -5.90
CA ASP A 241 13.63 -3.07 -6.81
C ASP A 241 12.86 -1.97 -6.09
N MET A 242 12.25 -2.27 -4.93
CA MET A 242 11.58 -1.27 -4.10
C MET A 242 12.56 -0.16 -3.65
N GLY A 243 13.81 -0.50 -3.36
CA GLY A 243 14.87 0.48 -3.08
C GLY A 243 15.12 1.42 -4.26
N GLY A 244 15.13 0.88 -5.48
CA GLY A 244 15.22 1.65 -6.71
C GLY A 244 14.01 2.56 -6.95
N VAL A 245 12.81 2.05 -6.73
CA VAL A 245 11.57 2.85 -6.80
C VAL A 245 11.63 4.03 -5.82
N MET A 246 12.09 3.80 -4.59
CA MET A 246 12.25 4.88 -3.61
C MET A 246 13.25 5.93 -4.08
N ALA A 247 14.39 5.51 -4.64
CA ALA A 247 15.41 6.41 -5.18
C ALA A 247 14.87 7.22 -6.39
N ASP A 248 14.22 6.57 -7.35
CA ASP A 248 13.64 7.20 -8.54
C ASP A 248 12.56 8.25 -8.19
N LEU A 249 11.83 8.01 -7.09
CA LEU A 249 10.81 8.93 -6.57
C LEU A 249 11.34 9.96 -5.56
N GLY A 250 12.64 9.91 -5.18
CA GLY A 250 13.21 10.75 -4.14
C GLY A 250 12.55 10.53 -2.78
N LEU A 251 12.23 9.28 -2.45
CA LEU A 251 11.68 8.88 -1.15
C LEU A 251 12.79 8.44 -0.19
N ASP A 252 13.96 8.11 -0.71
CA ASP A 252 15.14 7.74 0.09
C ASP A 252 15.86 8.94 0.70
N ASP A 253 15.53 10.17 0.28
CA ASP A 253 16.05 11.42 0.86
C ASP A 253 15.59 11.63 2.33
N ASP A 254 14.37 11.16 2.69
CA ASP A 254 13.80 11.24 4.05
C ASP A 254 13.07 9.94 4.41
N LEU A 255 13.85 8.90 4.69
CA LEU A 255 13.30 7.59 5.08
C LEU A 255 12.52 7.63 6.40
N GLU A 256 12.84 8.52 7.33
CA GLU A 256 12.11 8.66 8.59
C GLU A 256 10.74 9.31 8.37
N GLY A 257 10.68 10.38 7.57
CA GLY A 257 9.43 10.98 7.14
C GLY A 257 8.54 9.98 6.38
N TYR A 258 9.14 9.19 5.49
CA TYR A 258 8.43 8.16 4.76
C TYR A 258 7.92 7.04 5.70
N ALA A 259 8.75 6.57 6.64
CA ALA A 259 8.34 5.60 7.66
C ALA A 259 7.19 6.11 8.54
N ARG A 260 7.21 7.41 8.89
CA ARG A 260 6.15 8.08 9.66
C ARG A 260 4.82 8.07 8.89
N GLU A 261 4.85 8.39 7.63
CA GLU A 261 3.66 8.41 6.79
C GLU A 261 3.07 7.00 6.58
N VAL A 262 3.91 6.03 6.23
CA VAL A 262 3.49 4.64 5.99
C VAL A 262 3.02 3.97 7.29
N GLY A 263 3.71 4.23 8.41
CA GLY A 263 3.43 3.63 9.71
C GLY A 263 2.35 4.32 10.54
N ARG A 264 1.80 5.44 10.08
CA ARG A 264 0.92 6.31 10.87
C ARG A 264 -0.29 5.59 11.49
N VAL A 265 -0.98 4.77 10.72
CA VAL A 265 -2.16 4.03 11.20
C VAL A 265 -1.75 3.00 12.23
N GLU A 266 -0.75 2.20 11.93
CA GLU A 266 -0.24 1.14 12.80
C GLU A 266 0.32 1.69 14.11
N ASN A 267 1.11 2.78 14.05
CA ASN A 267 1.63 3.45 15.23
C ASN A 267 0.50 3.89 16.17
N ARG A 268 -0.53 4.52 15.60
CA ARG A 268 -1.68 5.00 16.38
C ARG A 268 -2.49 3.87 17.00
N LEU A 269 -2.65 2.73 16.31
CA LEU A 269 -3.54 1.64 16.76
C LEU A 269 -2.83 0.63 17.66
N LEU A 270 -1.60 0.23 17.32
CA LEU A 270 -0.88 -0.79 18.06
C LEU A 270 0.11 -0.24 19.10
N TRP A 271 0.68 0.95 18.85
CA TRP A 271 1.82 1.46 19.60
C TRP A 271 1.52 2.76 20.36
N ALA A 272 0.26 3.18 20.44
CA ALA A 272 -0.16 4.41 21.14
C ALA A 272 0.28 4.49 22.61
N HIS A 273 0.56 3.34 23.25
CA HIS A 273 1.05 3.26 24.62
C HIS A 273 2.57 3.56 24.75
N LYS A 274 3.31 3.56 23.64
CA LYS A 274 4.74 3.89 23.62
C LYS A 274 4.93 5.38 23.35
N GLN A 275 5.16 6.13 24.43
CA GLN A 275 5.43 7.58 24.34
C GLN A 275 6.72 7.84 23.54
N GLY A 276 6.70 8.85 22.69
CA GLY A 276 7.84 9.25 21.86
C GLY A 276 8.11 8.37 20.63
N MET A 277 7.34 7.31 20.41
CA MET A 277 7.45 6.53 19.18
C MET A 277 6.68 7.25 18.04
N GLU A 278 7.39 7.75 17.05
CA GLU A 278 6.80 8.41 15.89
C GLU A 278 6.32 7.42 14.81
N PHE A 279 7.02 6.30 14.69
CA PHE A 279 6.71 5.19 13.78
C PHE A 279 7.25 3.86 14.32
N PRO A 280 6.70 2.70 13.94
CA PRO A 280 7.26 1.40 14.31
C PRO A 280 8.65 1.20 13.69
N PRO A 281 9.69 0.86 14.48
CA PRO A 281 11.09 0.80 14.01
C PRO A 281 11.34 -0.17 12.88
N TYR A 282 10.55 -1.26 12.80
CA TYR A 282 10.68 -2.27 11.74
C TYR A 282 10.27 -1.74 10.36
N ILE A 283 9.45 -0.68 10.29
CA ILE A 283 9.11 -0.02 9.02
C ILE A 283 10.35 0.68 8.47
N LEU A 284 11.00 1.52 9.29
CA LEU A 284 12.25 2.20 8.89
C LEU A 284 13.34 1.19 8.54
N LYS A 285 13.43 0.08 9.31
CA LYS A 285 14.40 -0.99 9.02
C LYS A 285 14.16 -1.60 7.63
N ALA A 286 12.89 -1.90 7.27
CA ALA A 286 12.57 -2.45 5.96
C ALA A 286 12.88 -1.47 4.81
N LEU A 287 12.62 -0.17 5.01
CA LEU A 287 12.96 0.87 4.04
C LEU A 287 14.48 0.97 3.83
N LYS A 288 15.26 1.02 4.92
CA LYS A 288 16.72 1.06 4.87
C LYS A 288 17.30 -0.17 4.18
N GLU A 289 16.84 -1.37 4.56
CA GLU A 289 17.26 -2.63 3.92
C GLU A 289 17.04 -2.62 2.40
N SER A 290 15.89 -2.11 1.94
CA SER A 290 15.60 -2.03 0.50
C SER A 290 16.55 -1.07 -0.22
N VAL A 291 16.80 0.11 0.33
CA VAL A 291 17.73 1.08 -0.25
C VAL A 291 19.17 0.54 -0.25
N GLU A 292 19.59 -0.14 0.81
CA GLU A 292 20.93 -0.76 0.89
C GLU A 292 21.11 -1.84 -0.18
N LEU A 293 20.14 -2.75 -0.33
CA LEU A 293 20.16 -3.79 -1.37
C LEU A 293 20.20 -3.20 -2.78
N TYR A 294 19.47 -2.13 -3.05
CA TYR A 294 19.53 -1.43 -4.32
C TYR A 294 20.91 -0.82 -4.58
N ARG A 295 21.50 -0.14 -3.58
CA ARG A 295 22.85 0.43 -3.69
C ARG A 295 23.93 -0.65 -3.89
N GLU A 296 23.81 -1.79 -3.21
CA GLU A 296 24.70 -2.94 -3.44
C GLU A 296 24.61 -3.46 -4.87
N ARG A 297 23.39 -3.53 -5.44
CA ARG A 297 23.16 -3.94 -6.83
C ARG A 297 23.84 -2.98 -7.80
N LEU A 298 23.63 -1.67 -7.64
CA LEU A 298 24.29 -0.67 -8.46
C LEU A 298 25.84 -0.74 -8.39
N ALA A 299 26.37 -0.96 -7.19
CA ALA A 299 27.82 -1.10 -6.99
C ALA A 299 28.42 -2.32 -7.70
N ARG A 300 27.62 -3.36 -7.97
CA ARG A 300 28.01 -4.54 -8.76
C ARG A 300 27.85 -4.34 -10.28
N GLY A 301 27.41 -3.17 -10.73
CA GLY A 301 27.13 -2.88 -12.14
C GLY A 301 25.88 -3.56 -12.69
N LEU A 302 25.02 -4.11 -11.80
CA LEU A 302 23.75 -4.71 -12.19
C LEU A 302 22.68 -3.63 -12.18
N THR A 303 22.24 -3.21 -13.34
CA THR A 303 21.05 -2.34 -13.47
C THR A 303 19.78 -3.22 -13.51
N VAL A 304 18.66 -2.68 -13.03
CA VAL A 304 17.36 -3.37 -13.10
C VAL A 304 17.00 -3.77 -14.54
N ALA A 305 17.45 -2.98 -15.52
CA ALA A 305 17.25 -3.24 -16.95
C ALA A 305 18.04 -4.46 -17.48
N GLU A 306 19.15 -4.84 -16.85
CA GLU A 306 20.01 -5.94 -17.33
C GLU A 306 19.66 -7.31 -16.73
N GLU A 307 18.87 -7.36 -15.65
CA GLU A 307 18.39 -8.62 -15.07
C GLU A 307 17.10 -9.12 -15.74
N PHE A 308 16.42 -8.29 -16.52
CA PHE A 308 15.13 -8.59 -17.16
C PHE A 308 15.18 -8.44 -18.71
N GLY A 309 16.36 -8.32 -19.29
CA GLY A 309 16.56 -8.28 -20.74
C GLY A 309 16.62 -9.65 -21.38
#